data_7bc8c4f27b6aa13c2ca9db7259892b83
#
_entry.id   7bc8c4f27b6aa13c2ca9db7259892b83
#
_cell.length_a   1.000
_cell.length_b   1.000
_cell.length_c   1.000
_cell.angle_alpha   90.00
_cell.angle_beta   90.00
_cell.angle_gamma   90.00
#
_symmetry.space_group_name_H-M   'P 1'
#
loop_
_entity.id
_entity.type
_entity.pdbx_description
1 polymer ?
#
loop_
_entity_poly.entity_id
_entity_poly.type
_entity_poly.pdbx_seq_one_letter_code
_entity_poly.pdbx_strand_id
1 'polypeptide(L)'
;MKPSVILYKTLPDDLLQHLEEHFSVTQVKNLRPETVSQHAEAFAQAEGLLGSSEKVDAALLEKMPKLRATSTVSVGYDNFDVEALNARRVLLMHTPTVLTETVADTVMALVLSTARRVVEVAERVKAGEWTKSIGPDWFGTDVHHKTLG
;
A
#
# COMPACT_ATOMS: atom_id res chain seq x y z
N MET A 1 -20.83 -24.03 -2.40
CA MET A 1 -19.46 -23.96 -2.96
C MET A 1 -18.91 -22.61 -2.56
N LYS A 2 -17.66 -22.54 -2.05
CA LYS A 2 -17.04 -21.26 -1.68
C LYS A 2 -16.70 -20.47 -2.95
N PRO A 3 -16.92 -19.14 -3.00
CA PRO A 3 -16.48 -18.29 -4.11
C PRO A 3 -14.96 -18.38 -4.31
N SER A 4 -14.50 -18.32 -5.55
CA SER A 4 -13.07 -18.38 -5.88
C SER A 4 -12.41 -17.00 -5.81
N VAL A 5 -11.25 -16.90 -5.15
CA VAL A 5 -10.49 -15.67 -4.97
C VAL A 5 -9.04 -15.88 -5.39
N ILE A 6 -8.52 -14.97 -6.22
CA ILE A 6 -7.08 -14.84 -6.47
C ILE A 6 -6.49 -13.91 -5.41
N LEU A 7 -5.49 -14.40 -4.68
CA LEU A 7 -4.71 -13.63 -3.71
C LEU A 7 -3.30 -13.42 -4.26
N TYR A 8 -2.94 -12.16 -4.54
CA TYR A 8 -1.62 -11.77 -5.07
C TYR A 8 -0.77 -10.95 -4.08
N LYS A 9 -0.98 -11.21 -2.78
CA LYS A 9 -0.21 -10.63 -1.68
C LYS A 9 -0.05 -11.66 -0.57
N THR A 10 1.12 -11.70 0.05
CA THR A 10 1.30 -12.49 1.27
C THR A 10 0.51 -11.85 2.41
N LEU A 11 -0.30 -12.64 3.07
CA LEU A 11 -1.02 -12.27 4.29
C LEU A 11 -0.42 -13.00 5.49
N PRO A 12 -0.57 -12.47 6.72
CA PRO A 12 -0.37 -13.22 7.95
C PRO A 12 -1.22 -14.49 7.97
N ASP A 13 -0.70 -15.55 8.60
CA ASP A 13 -1.31 -16.89 8.54
C ASP A 13 -2.74 -16.92 9.11
N ASP A 14 -3.00 -16.16 10.18
CA ASP A 14 -4.33 -16.01 10.78
C ASP A 14 -5.34 -15.37 9.84
N LEU A 15 -4.92 -14.36 9.08
CA LEU A 15 -5.78 -13.70 8.09
C LEU A 15 -6.01 -14.59 6.85
N LEU A 16 -4.98 -15.33 6.44
CA LEU A 16 -5.11 -16.28 5.34
C LEU A 16 -6.08 -17.40 5.72
N GLN A 17 -5.96 -17.96 6.90
CA GLN A 17 -6.87 -18.99 7.42
C GLN A 17 -8.31 -18.48 7.47
N HIS A 18 -8.51 -17.26 7.98
CA HIS A 18 -9.83 -16.65 8.02
C HIS A 18 -10.42 -16.46 6.60
N LEU A 19 -9.60 -16.05 5.64
CA LEU A 19 -10.03 -15.93 4.25
C LEU A 19 -10.45 -17.30 3.67
N GLU A 20 -9.67 -18.35 3.93
CA GLU A 20 -9.92 -19.72 3.46
C GLU A 20 -11.14 -20.37 4.13
N GLU A 21 -11.59 -19.91 5.30
CA GLU A 21 -12.85 -20.32 5.87
C GLU A 21 -14.06 -19.99 4.99
N HIS A 22 -13.99 -18.89 4.24
CA HIS A 22 -15.10 -18.35 3.46
C HIS A 22 -14.92 -18.50 1.95
N PHE A 23 -13.68 -18.58 1.45
CA PHE A 23 -13.33 -18.56 0.03
C PHE A 23 -12.45 -19.74 -0.37
N SER A 24 -12.49 -20.10 -1.65
CA SER A 24 -11.49 -20.95 -2.28
C SER A 24 -10.36 -20.08 -2.79
N VAL A 25 -9.22 -20.06 -2.09
CA VAL A 25 -8.12 -19.11 -2.34
C VAL A 25 -7.07 -19.75 -3.24
N THR A 26 -6.73 -19.06 -4.34
CA THR A 26 -5.55 -19.36 -5.17
C THR A 26 -4.52 -18.25 -4.96
N GLN A 27 -3.40 -18.60 -4.35
CA GLN A 27 -2.30 -17.66 -4.13
C GLN A 27 -1.39 -17.60 -5.35
N VAL A 28 -1.07 -16.37 -5.80
CA VAL A 28 -0.14 -16.09 -6.88
C VAL A 28 0.88 -15.04 -6.46
N LYS A 29 2.06 -15.02 -7.10
CA LYS A 29 3.14 -14.08 -6.71
C LYS A 29 2.89 -12.64 -7.16
N ASN A 30 2.24 -12.47 -8.30
CA ASN A 30 1.99 -11.18 -8.96
C ASN A 30 0.91 -11.35 -10.03
N LEU A 31 0.54 -10.24 -10.69
CA LEU A 31 -0.43 -10.22 -11.79
C LEU A 31 0.23 -10.08 -13.19
N ARG A 32 1.51 -10.45 -13.32
CA ARG A 32 2.20 -10.39 -14.61
C ARG A 32 1.61 -11.40 -15.61
N PRO A 33 1.71 -11.13 -16.93
CA PRO A 33 1.13 -11.99 -17.96
C PRO A 33 1.52 -13.46 -17.85
N GLU A 34 2.78 -13.75 -17.47
CA GLU A 34 3.29 -15.11 -17.29
C GLU A 34 2.56 -15.84 -16.16
N THR A 35 2.39 -15.17 -15.02
CA THR A 35 1.67 -15.73 -13.86
C THR A 35 0.19 -15.93 -14.17
N VAL A 36 -0.43 -14.96 -14.83
CA VAL A 36 -1.84 -15.05 -15.26
C VAL A 36 -2.04 -16.23 -16.22
N SER A 37 -1.13 -16.42 -17.17
CA SER A 37 -1.18 -17.54 -18.12
C SER A 37 -0.98 -18.90 -17.46
N GLN A 38 -0.07 -19.00 -16.48
CA GLN A 38 0.16 -20.23 -15.70
C GLN A 38 -1.07 -20.65 -14.87
N HIS A 39 -1.87 -19.69 -14.42
CA HIS A 39 -3.05 -19.89 -13.61
C HIS A 39 -4.36 -19.54 -14.35
N ALA A 40 -4.37 -19.63 -15.67
CA ALA A 40 -5.45 -19.10 -16.52
C ALA A 40 -6.83 -19.60 -16.12
N GLU A 41 -6.97 -20.88 -15.77
CA GLU A 41 -8.25 -21.45 -15.32
C GLU A 41 -8.71 -20.81 -13.99
N ALA A 42 -7.80 -20.64 -13.02
CA ALA A 42 -8.12 -20.01 -11.75
C ALA A 42 -8.56 -18.56 -11.95
N PHE A 43 -7.86 -17.79 -12.79
CA PHE A 43 -8.26 -16.42 -13.12
C PHE A 43 -9.63 -16.38 -13.82
N ALA A 44 -9.90 -17.28 -14.76
CA ALA A 44 -11.20 -17.34 -15.47
C ALA A 44 -12.39 -17.70 -14.55
N GLN A 45 -12.14 -18.41 -13.47
CA GLN A 45 -13.17 -18.82 -12.51
C GLN A 45 -13.27 -17.87 -11.30
N ALA A 46 -12.31 -16.99 -11.09
CA ALA A 46 -12.24 -16.11 -9.92
C ALA A 46 -13.40 -15.11 -9.90
N GLU A 47 -14.08 -15.05 -8.75
CA GLU A 47 -15.11 -14.06 -8.44
C GLU A 47 -14.54 -12.89 -7.62
N GLY A 48 -13.38 -13.08 -6.98
CA GLY A 48 -12.67 -12.08 -6.18
C GLY A 48 -11.20 -11.96 -6.55
N LEU A 49 -10.65 -10.76 -6.38
CA LEU A 49 -9.23 -10.45 -6.56
C LEU A 49 -8.75 -9.63 -5.35
N LEU A 50 -7.76 -10.12 -4.61
CA LEU A 50 -7.27 -9.50 -3.39
C LEU A 50 -5.75 -9.35 -3.41
N GLY A 51 -5.26 -8.15 -3.13
CA GLY A 51 -3.83 -7.90 -3.02
C GLY A 51 -3.48 -6.43 -2.90
N SER A 52 -2.31 -6.03 -3.39
CA SER A 52 -1.90 -4.61 -3.45
C SER A 52 -0.74 -4.40 -4.44
N SER A 53 -0.55 -3.14 -4.86
CA SER A 53 0.63 -2.67 -5.59
C SER A 53 0.83 -3.23 -7.00
N GLU A 54 -0.10 -4.00 -7.54
CA GLU A 54 -0.07 -4.50 -8.91
C GLU A 54 -1.12 -3.79 -9.76
N LYS A 55 -0.86 -3.69 -11.06
CA LYS A 55 -1.79 -3.05 -11.99
C LYS A 55 -2.98 -3.96 -12.30
N VAL A 56 -4.19 -3.42 -12.16
CA VAL A 56 -5.46 -4.07 -12.51
C VAL A 56 -6.11 -3.26 -13.63
N ASP A 57 -5.81 -3.64 -14.86
CA ASP A 57 -6.29 -2.96 -16.07
C ASP A 57 -7.32 -3.80 -16.85
N ALA A 58 -7.83 -3.21 -17.92
CA ALA A 58 -8.82 -3.85 -18.78
C ALA A 58 -8.32 -5.20 -19.35
N ALA A 59 -7.02 -5.31 -19.66
CA ALA A 59 -6.44 -6.55 -20.20
C ALA A 59 -6.45 -7.70 -19.18
N LEU A 60 -6.17 -7.40 -17.91
CA LEU A 60 -6.32 -8.39 -16.83
C LEU A 60 -7.79 -8.77 -16.62
N LEU A 61 -8.68 -7.76 -16.63
CA LEU A 61 -10.11 -8.00 -16.43
C LEU A 61 -10.72 -8.90 -17.52
N GLU A 62 -10.21 -8.87 -18.75
CA GLU A 62 -10.60 -9.80 -19.81
C GLU A 62 -10.31 -11.26 -19.46
N LYS A 63 -9.27 -11.53 -18.65
CA LYS A 63 -8.93 -12.87 -18.17
C LYS A 63 -9.78 -13.34 -16.99
N MET A 64 -10.60 -12.42 -16.43
CA MET A 64 -11.42 -12.66 -15.25
C MET A 64 -12.91 -12.39 -15.52
N PRO A 65 -13.56 -13.15 -16.40
CA PRO A 65 -14.93 -12.87 -16.83
C PRO A 65 -15.96 -12.98 -15.70
N LYS A 66 -15.64 -13.70 -14.62
CA LYS A 66 -16.53 -13.91 -13.47
C LYS A 66 -16.25 -12.95 -12.31
N LEU A 67 -15.27 -12.04 -12.44
CA LEU A 67 -14.88 -11.14 -11.37
C LEU A 67 -16.07 -10.24 -10.96
N ARG A 68 -16.36 -10.22 -9.66
CA ARG A 68 -17.45 -9.44 -9.05
C ARG A 68 -16.95 -8.37 -8.12
N ALA A 69 -15.80 -8.64 -7.47
CA ALA A 69 -15.21 -7.72 -6.54
C ALA A 69 -13.67 -7.78 -6.58
N THR A 70 -13.05 -6.64 -6.42
CA THR A 70 -11.61 -6.55 -6.15
C THR A 70 -11.37 -5.72 -4.90
N SER A 71 -10.35 -6.09 -4.14
CA SER A 71 -9.97 -5.37 -2.92
C SER A 71 -8.47 -5.14 -2.86
N THR A 72 -8.08 -3.93 -2.50
CA THR A 72 -6.68 -3.60 -2.27
C THR A 72 -6.39 -3.40 -0.79
N VAL A 73 -5.30 -4.02 -0.32
CA VAL A 73 -4.75 -3.78 1.02
C VAL A 73 -3.90 -2.51 0.97
N SER A 74 -4.53 -1.40 0.59
CA SER A 74 -3.94 -0.07 0.51
C SER A 74 -5.01 1.01 0.59
N VAL A 75 -4.60 2.23 0.94
CA VAL A 75 -5.47 3.41 0.90
C VAL A 75 -5.64 3.89 -0.55
N GLY A 76 -4.54 4.01 -1.28
CA GLY A 76 -4.56 4.38 -2.71
C GLY A 76 -5.00 3.22 -3.60
N TYR A 77 -5.63 3.56 -4.72
CA TYR A 77 -6.10 2.63 -5.73
C TYR A 77 -5.77 3.08 -7.16
N ASP A 78 -4.75 3.92 -7.32
CA ASP A 78 -4.33 4.49 -8.60
C ASP A 78 -3.86 3.44 -9.62
N ASN A 79 -3.54 2.25 -9.15
CA ASN A 79 -3.17 1.10 -9.97
C ASN A 79 -4.37 0.33 -10.55
N PHE A 80 -5.61 0.75 -10.24
CA PHE A 80 -6.82 0.16 -10.77
C PHE A 80 -7.43 1.00 -11.88
N ASP A 81 -7.82 0.36 -12.99
CA ASP A 81 -8.62 0.97 -14.04
C ASP A 81 -10.09 1.02 -13.57
N VAL A 82 -10.42 2.10 -12.88
CA VAL A 82 -11.75 2.30 -12.29
C VAL A 82 -12.86 2.36 -13.36
N GLU A 83 -12.55 2.91 -14.54
CA GLU A 83 -13.52 2.97 -15.65
C GLU A 83 -13.85 1.58 -16.17
N ALA A 84 -12.83 0.73 -16.36
CA ALA A 84 -13.02 -0.65 -16.79
C ALA A 84 -13.76 -1.49 -15.73
N LEU A 85 -13.46 -1.29 -14.44
CA LEU A 85 -14.18 -1.95 -13.35
C LEU A 85 -15.66 -1.56 -13.33
N ASN A 86 -15.95 -0.26 -13.44
CA ASN A 86 -17.32 0.27 -13.47
C ASN A 86 -18.11 -0.25 -14.68
N ALA A 87 -17.51 -0.27 -15.88
CA ALA A 87 -18.13 -0.80 -17.08
C ALA A 87 -18.56 -2.25 -16.92
N ARG A 88 -17.84 -3.03 -16.10
CA ARG A 88 -18.11 -4.43 -15.80
C ARG A 88 -18.92 -4.65 -14.50
N ARG A 89 -19.26 -3.57 -13.79
CA ARG A 89 -19.94 -3.60 -12.48
C ARG A 89 -19.17 -4.41 -11.43
N VAL A 90 -17.86 -4.36 -11.47
CA VAL A 90 -16.98 -4.96 -10.47
C VAL A 90 -16.78 -3.98 -9.33
N LEU A 91 -17.03 -4.42 -8.11
CA LEU A 91 -16.83 -3.60 -6.91
C LEU A 91 -15.34 -3.44 -6.64
N LEU A 92 -14.89 -2.21 -6.34
CA LEU A 92 -13.55 -1.93 -5.85
C LEU A 92 -13.63 -1.54 -4.38
N MET A 93 -12.90 -2.25 -3.54
CA MET A 93 -12.76 -1.97 -2.11
C MET A 93 -11.32 -1.63 -1.78
N HIS A 94 -11.14 -0.71 -0.85
CA HIS A 94 -9.83 -0.28 -0.36
C HIS A 94 -9.89 -0.03 1.16
N THR A 95 -8.75 0.35 1.78
CA THR A 95 -8.67 0.57 3.23
C THR A 95 -8.52 2.07 3.56
N PRO A 96 -9.57 2.90 3.39
CA PRO A 96 -9.50 4.33 3.68
C PRO A 96 -9.30 4.57 5.17
N THR A 97 -8.69 5.69 5.51
CA THR A 97 -8.53 6.25 6.88
C THR A 97 -7.64 5.48 7.86
N VAL A 98 -7.39 4.18 7.66
CA VAL A 98 -6.65 3.33 8.62
C VAL A 98 -5.22 3.78 8.92
N LEU A 99 -4.61 4.59 8.04
CA LEU A 99 -3.24 5.10 8.19
C LEU A 99 -3.17 6.61 8.43
N THR A 100 -4.31 7.30 8.50
CA THR A 100 -4.34 8.78 8.54
C THR A 100 -3.53 9.34 9.70
N GLU A 101 -3.79 8.88 10.92
CA GLU A 101 -3.11 9.34 12.13
C GLU A 101 -1.61 8.97 12.09
N THR A 102 -1.29 7.73 11.76
CA THR A 102 0.11 7.26 11.68
C THR A 102 0.92 8.03 10.63
N VAL A 103 0.32 8.33 9.48
CA VAL A 103 0.98 9.12 8.42
C VAL A 103 1.13 10.57 8.87
N ALA A 104 0.13 11.15 9.53
CA ALA A 104 0.21 12.50 10.08
C ALA A 104 1.37 12.65 11.07
N ASP A 105 1.54 11.70 12.00
CA ASP A 105 2.69 11.67 12.92
C ASP A 105 4.02 11.64 12.18
N THR A 106 4.13 10.81 11.15
CA THR A 106 5.35 10.72 10.33
C THR A 106 5.62 12.03 9.58
N VAL A 107 4.59 12.67 9.02
CA VAL A 107 4.72 13.98 8.36
C VAL A 107 5.25 15.03 9.35
N MET A 108 4.68 15.10 10.55
CA MET A 108 5.13 16.03 11.58
C MET A 108 6.56 15.73 12.03
N ALA A 109 6.92 14.46 12.19
CA ALA A 109 8.29 14.05 12.51
C ALA A 109 9.29 14.50 11.43
N LEU A 110 8.95 14.36 10.15
CA LEU A 110 9.78 14.79 9.03
C LEU A 110 9.93 16.32 8.96
N VAL A 111 8.81 17.05 9.14
CA VAL A 111 8.81 18.52 9.18
C VAL A 111 9.75 19.03 10.28
N LEU A 112 9.59 18.52 11.51
CA LEU A 112 10.40 18.92 12.65
C LEU A 112 11.87 18.49 12.47
N SER A 113 12.11 17.26 12.03
CA SER A 113 13.48 16.74 11.84
C SER A 113 14.24 17.54 10.78
N THR A 114 13.57 17.91 9.69
CA THR A 114 14.18 18.71 8.61
C THR A 114 14.43 20.14 9.09
N ALA A 115 13.42 20.81 9.64
CA ALA A 115 13.55 22.20 10.09
C ALA A 115 14.61 22.35 11.20
N ARG A 116 14.67 21.40 12.13
CA ARG A 116 15.61 21.40 13.26
C ARG A 116 16.94 20.72 12.97
N ARG A 117 17.16 20.22 11.73
CA ARG A 117 18.40 19.54 11.29
C ARG A 117 18.76 18.32 12.18
N VAL A 118 17.74 17.60 12.68
CA VAL A 118 17.91 16.56 13.70
C VAL A 118 18.89 15.47 13.24
N VAL A 119 18.76 14.98 12.02
CA VAL A 119 19.63 13.91 11.48
C VAL A 119 21.06 14.40 11.35
N GLU A 120 21.27 15.56 10.74
CA GLU A 120 22.61 16.15 10.56
C GLU A 120 23.31 16.41 11.91
N VAL A 121 22.58 17.02 12.84
CA VAL A 121 23.14 17.29 14.18
C VAL A 121 23.44 15.99 14.93
N ALA A 122 22.60 14.97 14.81
CA ALA A 122 22.85 13.68 15.42
C ALA A 122 24.14 13.03 14.89
N GLU A 123 24.39 13.11 13.58
CA GLU A 123 25.63 12.56 12.99
C GLU A 123 26.88 13.37 13.47
N ARG A 124 26.79 14.68 13.56
CA ARG A 124 27.88 15.54 14.11
C ARG A 124 28.16 15.19 15.57
N VAL A 125 27.15 14.96 16.39
CA VAL A 125 27.31 14.52 17.79
C VAL A 125 28.00 13.15 17.87
N LYS A 126 27.58 12.18 17.05
CA LYS A 126 28.22 10.85 16.98
C LYS A 126 29.70 10.95 16.53
N ALA A 127 30.02 11.89 15.64
CA ALA A 127 31.36 12.14 15.18
C ALA A 127 32.26 12.85 16.25
N GLY A 128 31.71 13.17 17.42
CA GLY A 128 32.44 13.82 18.52
C GLY A 128 32.65 15.33 18.32
N GLU A 129 31.89 15.96 17.40
CA GLU A 129 32.07 17.41 17.12
C GLU A 129 31.52 18.30 18.23
N TRP A 130 30.70 17.77 19.13
CA TRP A 130 30.15 18.53 20.25
C TRP A 130 31.16 18.58 21.41
N THR A 131 32.16 19.47 21.31
CA THR A 131 33.24 19.64 22.29
C THR A 131 33.11 20.89 23.15
N LYS A 132 32.16 21.80 22.83
CA LYS A 132 31.92 23.06 23.52
C LYS A 132 30.46 23.50 23.31
N SER A 133 30.07 24.63 23.89
CA SER A 133 28.76 25.24 23.59
C SER A 133 28.58 25.43 22.10
N ILE A 134 27.38 25.00 21.60
CA ILE A 134 27.04 25.08 20.20
C ILE A 134 26.74 26.52 19.77
N GLY A 135 27.07 26.85 18.54
CA GLY A 135 26.82 28.14 17.92
C GLY A 135 25.74 28.07 16.83
N PRO A 136 25.53 29.19 16.11
CA PRO A 136 24.51 29.29 15.06
C PRO A 136 24.65 28.26 13.94
N ASP A 137 25.84 27.74 13.69
CA ASP A 137 26.14 26.70 12.71
C ASP A 137 25.50 25.35 13.04
N TRP A 138 25.04 25.18 14.29
CA TRP A 138 24.29 24.02 14.76
C TRP A 138 22.76 24.23 14.76
N PHE A 139 22.32 25.48 14.63
CA PHE A 139 20.90 25.79 14.77
C PHE A 139 20.09 25.41 13.52
N GLY A 140 18.91 24.93 13.75
CA GLY A 140 17.88 24.76 12.72
C GLY A 140 16.93 25.96 12.69
N THR A 141 15.93 25.87 11.86
CA THR A 141 14.85 26.86 11.74
C THR A 141 13.74 26.57 12.74
N ASP A 142 13.25 27.59 13.41
CA ASP A 142 12.08 27.47 14.28
C ASP A 142 10.79 27.28 13.47
N VAL A 143 9.97 26.35 13.91
CA VAL A 143 8.67 26.07 13.26
C VAL A 143 7.49 26.67 14.01
N HIS A 144 7.68 27.03 15.30
CA HIS A 144 6.60 27.68 16.07
C HIS A 144 6.22 29.04 15.44
N HIS A 145 4.94 29.37 15.47
CA HIS A 145 4.36 30.57 14.85
C HIS A 145 4.58 30.68 13.34
N LYS A 146 4.84 29.58 12.66
CA LYS A 146 4.93 29.50 11.18
C LYS A 146 3.69 28.88 10.61
N THR A 147 3.42 29.21 9.35
CA THR A 147 2.37 28.55 8.56
C THR A 147 2.99 27.39 7.80
N LEU A 148 2.35 26.23 7.85
CA LEU A 148 2.65 25.09 7.01
C LEU A 148 1.73 25.16 5.80
N GLY A 149 2.31 25.18 4.59
CA GLY A 149 1.59 25.20 3.34
C GLY A 149 1.99 24.06 2.43
#